data_0350eea4f9f006d2778dd734ac9654e4
#
_entry.id   0350eea4f9f006d2778dd734ac9654e4
#
_cell.length_a   1.000
_cell.length_b   1.000
_cell.length_c   1.000
_cell.angle_alpha   90.00
_cell.angle_beta   90.00
_cell.angle_gamma   90.00
#
_symmetry.space_group_name_H-M   'P 1'
#
loop_
_entity.id
_entity.type
_entity.pdbx_description
1 polymer ?
#
loop_
_entity_poly.entity_id
_entity_poly.type
_entity_poly.pdbx_seq_one_letter_code
_entity_poly.pdbx_strand_id
1 'polypeptide(L)'
;LAMLEDVRANIEQLIARYEAVKAENETLRRELLSCKETNDAQKAKIMELESEISTLHLSRAFSVTPGPEAKAKIDSLIREIDKCISALEQ
;
A
#
# COMPACT_ATOMS: atom_id res chain seq x y z
N LEU A 1 -36.48 -45.27 4.64
CA LEU A 1 -35.09 -45.72 4.75
C LEU A 1 -34.17 -44.99 3.79
N ALA A 2 -34.53 -44.94 2.48
CA ALA A 2 -33.75 -44.17 1.49
C ALA A 2 -33.73 -42.68 1.81
N MET A 3 -34.79 -42.16 2.40
CA MET A 3 -34.94 -40.74 2.78
C MET A 3 -33.94 -40.36 3.87
N LEU A 4 -33.69 -41.22 4.85
CA LEU A 4 -32.74 -40.96 5.93
C LEU A 4 -31.30 -40.96 5.41
N GLU A 5 -30.99 -41.85 4.46
CA GLU A 5 -29.68 -41.89 3.83
C GLU A 5 -29.41 -40.68 2.98
N ASP A 6 -30.44 -40.17 2.26
CA ASP A 6 -30.36 -38.95 1.46
C ASP A 6 -30.12 -37.75 2.35
N VAL A 7 -30.84 -37.64 3.46
CA VAL A 7 -30.64 -36.56 4.44
C VAL A 7 -29.24 -36.64 5.03
N ARG A 8 -28.77 -37.79 5.36
CA ARG A 8 -27.41 -38.00 5.89
C ARG A 8 -26.35 -37.53 4.88
N ALA A 9 -26.51 -37.95 3.62
CA ALA A 9 -25.60 -37.55 2.54
C ALA A 9 -25.59 -36.06 2.34
N ASN A 10 -26.77 -35.41 2.40
CA ASN A 10 -26.88 -33.98 2.27
C ASN A 10 -26.20 -33.24 3.43
N ILE A 11 -26.34 -33.76 4.64
CA ILE A 11 -25.67 -33.19 5.82
C ILE A 11 -24.15 -33.33 5.68
N GLU A 12 -23.66 -34.47 5.23
CA GLU A 12 -22.22 -34.68 5.02
C GLU A 12 -21.67 -33.72 3.96
N GLN A 13 -22.41 -33.51 2.87
CA GLN A 13 -22.05 -32.52 1.85
C GLN A 13 -22.00 -31.10 2.41
N LEU A 14 -22.99 -30.77 3.23
CA LEU A 14 -23.06 -29.45 3.84
C LEU A 14 -21.87 -29.20 4.76
N ILE A 15 -21.52 -30.19 5.57
CA ILE A 15 -20.35 -30.11 6.46
C ILE A 15 -19.07 -29.95 5.63
N ALA A 16 -18.92 -30.73 4.55
CA ALA A 16 -17.75 -30.65 3.67
C ALA A 16 -17.63 -29.26 3.04
N ARG A 17 -18.74 -28.70 2.58
CA ARG A 17 -18.78 -27.33 2.02
C ARG A 17 -18.44 -26.29 3.09
N TYR A 18 -18.97 -26.44 4.27
CA TYR A 18 -18.68 -25.54 5.38
C TYR A 18 -17.19 -25.53 5.70
N GLU A 19 -16.58 -26.71 5.81
CA GLU A 19 -15.16 -26.81 6.09
C GLU A 19 -14.30 -26.23 4.96
N ALA A 20 -14.70 -26.48 3.71
CA ALA A 20 -14.02 -25.91 2.54
C ALA A 20 -14.10 -24.38 2.51
N VAL A 21 -15.27 -23.84 2.76
CA VAL A 21 -15.47 -22.39 2.81
C VAL A 21 -14.70 -21.77 3.99
N LYS A 22 -14.69 -22.44 5.11
CA LYS A 22 -13.95 -22.00 6.28
C LYS A 22 -12.45 -21.93 5.99
N ALA A 23 -11.90 -22.97 5.36
CA ALA A 23 -10.49 -23.02 4.96
C ALA A 23 -10.16 -21.92 3.95
N GLU A 24 -11.03 -21.71 2.96
CA GLU A 24 -10.89 -20.65 1.98
C GLU A 24 -10.92 -19.27 2.65
N ASN A 25 -11.83 -19.08 3.60
CA ASN A 25 -11.93 -17.84 4.35
C ASN A 25 -10.65 -17.53 5.12
N GLU A 26 -10.06 -18.55 5.78
CA GLU A 26 -8.80 -18.38 6.48
C GLU A 26 -7.66 -18.02 5.53
N THR A 27 -7.62 -18.65 4.36
CA THR A 27 -6.63 -18.37 3.31
C THR A 27 -6.78 -16.92 2.82
N LEU A 28 -8.00 -16.49 2.53
CA LEU A 28 -8.27 -15.13 2.06
C LEU A 28 -7.91 -14.09 3.12
N ARG A 29 -8.14 -14.38 4.38
CA ARG A 29 -7.76 -13.48 5.47
C ARG A 29 -6.24 -13.32 5.57
N ARG A 30 -5.50 -14.42 5.40
CA ARG A 30 -4.03 -14.37 5.37
C ARG A 30 -3.51 -13.60 4.18
N GLU A 31 -4.12 -13.82 3.00
CA GLU A 31 -3.75 -13.08 1.78
C GLU A 31 -4.04 -11.60 1.93
N LEU A 32 -5.16 -11.25 2.54
CA LEU A 32 -5.52 -9.87 2.79
C LEU A 32 -4.51 -9.19 3.73
N LEU A 33 -4.14 -9.88 4.80
CA LEU A 33 -3.15 -9.36 5.75
C LEU A 33 -1.80 -9.15 5.08
N SER A 34 -1.35 -10.12 4.29
CA SER A 34 -0.10 -10.04 3.53
C SER A 34 -0.15 -8.88 2.52
N CYS A 35 -1.28 -8.72 1.85
CA CYS A 35 -1.48 -7.63 0.90
C CYS A 35 -1.42 -6.26 1.58
N LYS A 36 -2.02 -6.13 2.76
CA LYS A 36 -1.95 -4.90 3.55
C LYS A 36 -0.52 -4.57 3.97
N GLU A 37 0.22 -5.58 4.42
CA GLU A 37 1.62 -5.40 4.81
C GLU A 37 2.47 -4.94 3.63
N THR A 38 2.28 -5.56 2.45
CA THR A 38 2.96 -5.17 1.22
C THR A 38 2.58 -3.75 0.82
N ASN A 39 1.30 -3.42 0.92
CA ASN A 39 0.81 -2.09 0.59
C ASN A 39 1.45 -1.02 1.48
N ASP A 40 1.53 -1.27 2.78
CA ASP A 40 2.15 -0.35 3.73
C ASP A 40 3.65 -0.20 3.46
N ALA A 41 4.34 -1.29 3.14
CA ALA A 41 5.76 -1.26 2.78
C ALA A 41 5.98 -0.46 1.50
N GLN A 42 5.11 -0.63 0.51
CA GLN A 42 5.18 0.13 -0.74
C GLN A 42 4.93 1.62 -0.53
N LYS A 43 3.99 1.98 0.32
CA LYS A 43 3.73 3.38 0.67
C LYS A 43 4.95 4.02 1.33
N ALA A 44 5.58 3.31 2.25
CA ALA A 44 6.81 3.78 2.90
C ALA A 44 7.93 3.97 1.88
N LYS A 45 8.05 3.05 0.93
CA LYS A 45 9.05 3.14 -0.14
C LYS A 45 8.79 4.32 -1.07
N ILE A 46 7.54 4.59 -1.40
CA ILE A 46 7.15 5.74 -2.20
C ILE A 46 7.57 7.04 -1.49
N MET A 47 7.30 7.16 -0.21
CA MET A 47 7.68 8.32 0.58
C MET A 47 9.20 8.52 0.61
N GLU A 48 9.94 7.42 0.76
CA GLU A 48 11.40 7.43 0.72
C GLU A 48 11.91 7.91 -0.63
N LEU A 49 11.37 7.37 -1.72
CA LEU A 49 11.75 7.76 -3.08
C LEU A 49 11.40 9.21 -3.38
N GLU A 50 10.25 9.68 -2.93
CA GLU A 50 9.86 11.08 -3.10
C GLU A 50 10.84 12.01 -2.37
N SER A 51 11.28 11.62 -1.17
CA SER A 51 12.30 12.35 -0.42
C SER A 51 13.61 12.39 -1.15
N GLU A 52 14.05 11.25 -1.72
CA GLU A 52 15.28 11.18 -2.51
C GLU A 52 15.21 12.06 -3.75
N ILE A 53 14.06 12.05 -4.44
CA ILE A 53 13.84 12.89 -5.62
C ILE A 53 13.95 14.36 -5.24
N SER A 54 13.33 14.78 -4.14
CA SER A 54 13.41 16.16 -3.64
C SER A 54 14.85 16.54 -3.34
N THR A 55 15.60 15.64 -2.70
CA THR A 55 17.02 15.85 -2.40
C THR A 55 17.85 16.01 -3.67
N LEU A 56 17.60 15.16 -4.67
CA LEU A 56 18.30 15.24 -5.96
C LEU A 56 18.00 16.53 -6.70
N HIS A 57 16.75 16.98 -6.69
CA HIS A 57 16.37 18.26 -7.28
C HIS A 57 17.06 19.42 -6.59
N LEU A 58 17.11 19.39 -5.27
CA LEU A 58 17.80 20.40 -4.48
C LEU A 58 19.30 20.43 -4.80
N SER A 59 19.92 19.25 -4.85
CA SER A 59 21.33 19.10 -5.18
C SER A 59 21.65 19.64 -6.58
N ARG A 60 20.78 19.34 -7.55
CA ARG A 60 20.92 19.86 -8.92
C ARG A 60 20.81 21.37 -8.95
N ALA A 61 19.87 21.93 -8.23
CA ALA A 61 19.66 23.38 -8.15
C ALA A 61 20.92 24.08 -7.64
N PHE A 62 21.58 23.49 -6.65
CA PHE A 62 22.81 24.04 -6.09
C PHE A 62 24.06 23.84 -6.96
N SER A 63 24.08 22.80 -7.78
CA SER A 63 25.28 22.45 -8.55
C SER A 63 25.34 23.13 -9.93
N VAL A 64 24.21 23.55 -10.49
CA VAL A 64 24.14 23.90 -11.91
C VAL A 64 24.27 25.39 -12.21
N THR A 65 23.81 26.32 -11.34
CA THR A 65 23.97 27.75 -11.67
C THR A 65 23.90 28.67 -10.46
N PRO A 66 24.93 29.48 -10.24
CA PRO A 66 24.78 30.68 -9.43
C PRO A 66 24.07 31.76 -10.27
N GLY A 67 22.83 32.10 -9.95
CA GLY A 67 22.10 33.15 -10.68
C GLY A 67 20.62 33.21 -10.35
N PRO A 68 19.88 34.10 -11.03
CA PRO A 68 18.43 34.25 -10.80
C PRO A 68 17.62 32.97 -11.02
N GLU A 69 18.04 32.12 -11.96
CA GLU A 69 17.38 30.85 -12.23
C GLU A 69 17.52 29.87 -11.06
N ALA A 70 18.70 29.85 -10.42
CA ALA A 70 18.93 29.02 -9.24
C ALA A 70 18.05 29.45 -8.09
N LYS A 71 17.89 30.75 -7.90
CA LYS A 71 17.02 31.29 -6.86
C LYS A 71 15.56 30.92 -7.09
N ALA A 72 15.09 31.01 -8.33
CA ALA A 72 13.72 30.62 -8.69
C ALA A 72 13.47 29.15 -8.43
N LYS A 73 14.45 28.28 -8.74
CA LYS A 73 14.38 26.85 -8.48
C LYS A 73 14.35 26.56 -6.98
N ILE A 74 15.16 27.23 -6.21
CA ILE A 74 15.20 27.10 -4.74
C ILE A 74 13.85 27.50 -4.15
N ASP A 75 13.28 28.61 -4.59
CA ASP A 75 11.97 29.06 -4.13
C ASP A 75 10.87 28.03 -4.46
N SER A 76 10.92 27.46 -5.67
CA SER A 76 9.99 26.41 -6.08
C SER A 76 10.11 25.17 -5.21
N LEU A 77 11.34 24.76 -4.88
CA LEU A 77 11.61 23.59 -4.04
C LEU A 77 11.14 23.84 -2.59
N ILE A 78 11.35 25.04 -2.08
CA ILE A 78 10.85 25.42 -0.76
C ILE A 78 9.33 25.29 -0.70
N ARG A 79 8.63 25.71 -1.75
CA ARG A 79 7.17 25.60 -1.84
C ARG A 79 6.73 24.12 -1.85
N GLU A 80 7.45 23.28 -2.58
CA GLU A 80 7.17 21.83 -2.60
C GLU A 80 7.39 21.19 -1.24
N ILE A 81 8.46 21.57 -0.56
CA ILE A 81 8.77 21.11 0.80
C ILE A 81 7.67 21.53 1.77
N ASP A 82 7.23 22.78 1.68
CA ASP A 82 6.15 23.30 2.52
C ASP A 82 4.85 22.51 2.29
N LYS A 83 4.54 22.18 1.04
CA LYS A 83 3.36 21.38 0.71
C LYS A 83 3.46 19.97 1.32
N CYS A 84 4.63 19.36 1.25
CA CYS A 84 4.87 18.05 1.83
C CYS A 84 4.72 18.06 3.35
N ILE A 85 5.25 19.08 4.00
CA ILE A 85 5.13 19.26 5.44
C ILE A 85 3.66 19.46 5.83
N SER A 86 2.94 20.29 5.08
CA SER A 86 1.50 20.51 5.33
C SER A 86 0.69 19.23 5.18
N ALA A 87 1.03 18.39 4.20
CA ALA A 87 0.37 17.12 3.98
C ALA A 87 0.62 16.15 5.15
N LEU A 88 1.83 16.21 5.74
CA LEU A 88 2.18 15.35 6.87
C LEU A 88 1.49 15.78 8.17
N GLU A 89 1.20 17.06 8.32
CA GLU A 89 0.52 17.59 9.48
C GLU A 89 -0.98 17.31 9.49
N GLN A 90 -1.55 16.94 8.37
CA GLN A 90 -2.93 16.51 8.25
C GLN A 90 -3.06 15.02 8.46
#